data_98a83ff7bc10a748b3a9f972ec902c22
#
_entry.id   98a83ff7bc10a748b3a9f972ec902c22
#
_cell.length_a   1.000
_cell.length_b   1.000
_cell.length_c   1.000
_cell.angle_alpha   90.00
_cell.angle_beta   90.00
_cell.angle_gamma   90.00
#
_symmetry.space_group_name_H-M   'P 1'
#
loop_
_entity.id
_entity.type
_entity.pdbx_description
1 polymer ?
#
loop_
_entity_poly.entity_id
_entity_poly.type
_entity_poly.pdbx_seq_one_letter_code
_entity_poly.pdbx_strand_id
1 'polypeptide(L)'
;ANNVLLTGARGTGKSSLVKALVNEFATQGLRVIEVDRDLLIDLPDIMQIIAHRPERFIIYCDDLSFTADDASYRALKTILDGSLHAGSDNVLIYATSNRRHLLPEYMSENLQTSVSDNGELHPSEAIEDKISLSDRFGLWLSFYAMSQDTYLEIVRHWLASYSLQMNDAART
;
A
#
# COMPACT_ATOMS: atom_id res chain seq x y z
N ALA A 1 -0.97 -15.62 -2.19
CA ALA A 1 -1.11 -14.43 -3.02
C ALA A 1 -0.05 -13.40 -2.61
N ASN A 2 0.53 -12.68 -3.58
CA ASN A 2 1.56 -11.68 -3.31
C ASN A 2 0.91 -10.29 -3.27
N ASN A 3 0.19 -10.00 -2.20
CA ASN A 3 -0.31 -8.65 -1.95
C ASN A 3 0.85 -7.66 -1.82
N VAL A 4 0.66 -6.42 -2.22
CA VAL A 4 1.72 -5.42 -2.36
C VAL A 4 1.47 -4.23 -1.45
N LEU A 5 2.48 -3.87 -0.66
CA LEU A 5 2.51 -2.66 0.14
C LEU A 5 3.54 -1.67 -0.41
N LEU A 6 3.08 -0.48 -0.79
CA LEU A 6 3.90 0.61 -1.29
C LEU A 6 4.04 1.66 -0.19
N THR A 7 5.24 1.87 0.34
CA THR A 7 5.49 2.82 1.42
C THR A 7 6.40 3.96 0.98
N GLY A 8 6.27 5.11 1.61
CA GLY A 8 7.14 6.26 1.34
C GLY A 8 6.40 7.59 1.37
N ALA A 9 7.14 8.69 1.31
CA ALA A 9 6.59 10.04 1.39
C ALA A 9 5.54 10.33 0.30
N ARG A 10 4.70 11.33 0.53
CA ARG A 10 3.77 11.83 -0.50
C ARG A 10 4.53 12.33 -1.72
N GLY A 11 3.94 12.17 -2.90
CA GLY A 11 4.53 12.66 -4.15
C GLY A 11 5.67 11.81 -4.72
N THR A 12 5.99 10.64 -4.14
CA THR A 12 7.08 9.77 -4.62
C THR A 12 6.67 8.81 -5.73
N GLY A 13 5.41 8.82 -6.19
CA GLY A 13 4.96 8.03 -7.33
C GLY A 13 4.25 6.71 -7.00
N LYS A 14 3.93 6.42 -5.72
CA LYS A 14 3.23 5.18 -5.31
C LYS A 14 1.95 4.94 -6.09
N SER A 15 1.00 5.86 -6.01
CA SER A 15 -0.29 5.75 -6.73
C SER A 15 -0.12 5.83 -8.25
N SER A 16 0.92 6.53 -8.74
CA SER A 16 1.25 6.59 -10.16
C SER A 16 1.67 5.24 -10.71
N LEU A 17 2.40 4.43 -9.93
CA LEU A 17 2.77 3.06 -10.32
C LEU A 17 1.52 2.21 -10.52
N VAL A 18 0.55 2.26 -9.62
CA VAL A 18 -0.70 1.49 -9.74
C VAL A 18 -1.47 1.91 -11.01
N LYS A 19 -1.58 3.21 -11.27
CA LYS A 19 -2.22 3.73 -12.50
C LYS A 19 -1.49 3.29 -13.76
N ALA A 20 -0.16 3.25 -13.75
CA ALA A 20 0.64 2.77 -14.87
C ALA A 20 0.40 1.28 -15.15
N LEU A 21 0.35 0.44 -14.10
CA LEU A 21 0.03 -0.98 -14.23
C LEU A 21 -1.35 -1.20 -14.86
N VAL A 22 -2.35 -0.42 -14.43
CA VAL A 22 -3.69 -0.52 -15.02
C VAL A 22 -3.68 -0.18 -16.49
N ASN A 23 -3.04 0.93 -16.87
CA ASN A 23 -2.96 1.35 -18.27
C ASN A 23 -2.26 0.30 -19.14
N GLU A 24 -1.18 -0.29 -18.66
CA GLU A 24 -0.39 -1.29 -19.38
C GLU A 24 -1.16 -2.61 -19.57
N PHE A 25 -1.85 -3.09 -18.52
CA PHE A 25 -2.46 -4.41 -18.53
C PHE A 25 -3.99 -4.42 -18.71
N ALA A 26 -4.64 -3.25 -18.90
CA ALA A 26 -6.08 -3.17 -19.09
C ALA A 26 -6.58 -4.00 -20.26
N THR A 27 -5.83 -4.03 -21.38
CA THR A 27 -6.13 -4.82 -22.56
C THR A 27 -5.98 -6.33 -22.33
N GLN A 28 -5.20 -6.72 -21.32
CA GLN A 28 -5.00 -8.10 -20.92
C GLN A 28 -5.99 -8.55 -19.83
N GLY A 29 -7.01 -7.75 -19.56
CA GLY A 29 -8.08 -8.09 -18.62
C GLY A 29 -7.82 -7.66 -17.16
N LEU A 30 -6.81 -6.83 -16.91
CA LEU A 30 -6.62 -6.25 -15.58
C LEU A 30 -7.67 -5.17 -15.30
N ARG A 31 -8.26 -5.21 -14.12
CA ARG A 31 -9.20 -4.22 -13.58
C ARG A 31 -8.72 -3.75 -12.22
N VAL A 32 -9.07 -2.52 -11.85
CA VAL A 32 -8.81 -1.97 -10.52
C VAL A 32 -10.12 -1.57 -9.87
N ILE A 33 -10.22 -1.87 -8.59
CA ILE A 33 -11.28 -1.42 -7.70
C ILE A 33 -10.57 -0.61 -6.61
N GLU A 34 -10.81 0.69 -6.60
CA GLU A 34 -10.35 1.55 -5.52
C GLU A 34 -11.32 1.45 -4.34
N VAL A 35 -10.79 1.19 -3.16
CA VAL A 35 -11.56 1.00 -1.94
C VAL A 35 -11.03 1.97 -0.89
N ASP A 36 -11.88 2.88 -0.46
CA ASP A 36 -11.57 3.80 0.62
C ASP A 36 -11.42 3.03 1.96
N ARG A 37 -10.61 3.58 2.86
CA ARG A 37 -10.33 2.96 4.16
C ARG A 37 -11.61 2.57 4.91
N ASP A 38 -12.61 3.44 4.92
CA ASP A 38 -13.85 3.24 5.66
C ASP A 38 -14.72 2.12 5.06
N LEU A 39 -14.50 1.77 3.79
CA LEU A 39 -15.18 0.68 3.07
C LEU A 39 -14.42 -0.65 3.13
N LEU A 40 -13.28 -0.72 3.82
CA LEU A 40 -12.53 -1.98 3.96
C LEU A 40 -13.32 -3.05 4.74
N ILE A 41 -14.31 -2.65 5.52
CA ILE A 41 -15.19 -3.58 6.21
C ILE A 41 -16.05 -4.39 5.22
N ASP A 42 -16.37 -3.82 4.05
CA ASP A 42 -17.18 -4.44 2.99
C ASP A 42 -16.31 -5.24 1.99
N LEU A 43 -14.99 -5.25 2.20
CA LEU A 43 -14.05 -5.92 1.30
C LEU A 43 -14.35 -7.41 1.08
N PRO A 44 -14.81 -8.20 2.09
CA PRO A 44 -15.22 -9.58 1.87
C PRO A 44 -16.33 -9.71 0.83
N ASP A 45 -17.34 -8.84 0.85
CA ASP A 45 -18.46 -8.86 -0.07
C ASP A 45 -18.00 -8.48 -1.48
N ILE A 46 -17.15 -7.47 -1.60
CA ILE A 46 -16.51 -7.08 -2.87
C ILE A 46 -15.76 -8.28 -3.47
N MET A 47 -14.95 -8.96 -2.66
CA MET A 47 -14.17 -10.12 -3.11
C MET A 47 -15.07 -11.27 -3.56
N GLN A 48 -16.19 -11.52 -2.88
CA GLN A 48 -17.14 -12.56 -3.26
C GLN A 48 -17.78 -12.28 -4.64
N ILE A 49 -18.08 -11.01 -4.94
CA ILE A 49 -18.66 -10.61 -6.23
C ILE A 49 -17.68 -10.84 -7.38
N ILE A 50 -16.39 -10.61 -7.17
CA ILE A 50 -15.37 -10.67 -8.24
C ILE A 50 -14.64 -12.03 -8.32
N ALA A 51 -14.77 -12.89 -7.31
CA ALA A 51 -14.04 -14.16 -7.21
C ALA A 51 -14.20 -15.08 -8.42
N HIS A 52 -15.38 -15.08 -9.04
CA HIS A 52 -15.72 -15.97 -10.15
C HIS A 52 -15.63 -15.31 -11.54
N ARG A 53 -15.10 -14.08 -11.59
CA ARG A 53 -14.94 -13.36 -12.85
C ARG A 53 -13.66 -13.77 -13.56
N PRO A 54 -13.65 -13.77 -14.90
CA PRO A 54 -12.47 -14.15 -15.68
C PRO A 54 -11.37 -13.07 -15.66
N GLU A 55 -11.72 -11.82 -15.31
CA GLU A 55 -10.77 -10.73 -15.22
C GLU A 55 -9.86 -10.88 -13.99
N ARG A 56 -8.70 -10.25 -14.04
CA ARG A 56 -7.81 -10.09 -12.89
C ARG A 56 -8.06 -8.75 -12.23
N PHE A 57 -8.11 -8.73 -10.91
CA PHE A 57 -8.43 -7.54 -10.13
C PHE A 57 -7.28 -7.13 -9.22
N ILE A 58 -7.01 -5.84 -9.19
CA ILE A 58 -6.27 -5.19 -8.12
C ILE A 58 -7.29 -4.44 -7.27
N ILE A 59 -7.40 -4.81 -6.00
CA ILE A 59 -8.07 -3.98 -4.99
C ILE A 59 -7.04 -2.99 -4.49
N TYR A 60 -7.28 -1.72 -4.76
CA TYR A 60 -6.36 -0.66 -4.45
C TYR A 60 -6.85 0.15 -3.25
N CYS A 61 -6.04 0.20 -2.20
CA CYS A 61 -6.31 0.93 -0.97
C CYS A 61 -5.27 2.03 -0.81
N ASP A 62 -5.66 3.29 -1.05
CA ASP A 62 -4.73 4.43 -0.98
C ASP A 62 -4.63 5.00 0.43
N ASP A 63 -3.43 5.46 0.78
CA ASP A 63 -3.08 6.17 2.02
C ASP A 63 -3.55 5.45 3.31
N LEU A 64 -3.32 4.14 3.39
CA LEU A 64 -3.69 3.36 4.56
C LEU A 64 -2.92 3.80 5.80
N SER A 65 -3.70 4.13 6.83
CA SER A 65 -3.21 4.39 8.17
C SER A 65 -4.31 4.02 9.16
N PHE A 66 -4.00 3.22 10.18
CA PHE A 66 -4.98 2.71 11.13
C PHE A 66 -4.66 3.19 12.54
N THR A 67 -5.66 3.15 13.41
CA THR A 67 -5.54 3.15 14.86
C THR A 67 -5.75 1.73 15.39
N ALA A 68 -5.30 1.45 16.60
CA ALA A 68 -5.34 0.09 17.16
C ALA A 68 -6.75 -0.54 17.23
N ASP A 69 -7.79 0.28 17.38
CA ASP A 69 -9.18 -0.16 17.55
C ASP A 69 -9.99 -0.11 16.24
N ASP A 70 -9.33 0.12 15.11
CA ASP A 70 -10.01 0.32 13.82
C ASP A 70 -10.60 -1.00 13.30
N ALA A 71 -11.92 -1.02 13.06
CA ALA A 71 -12.60 -2.18 12.50
C ALA A 71 -12.07 -2.52 11.09
N SER A 72 -11.70 -1.52 10.30
CA SER A 72 -11.13 -1.67 8.97
C SER A 72 -9.77 -2.36 9.02
N TYR A 73 -8.97 -2.11 10.08
CA TYR A 73 -7.72 -2.83 10.33
C TYR A 73 -7.95 -4.34 10.48
N ARG A 74 -8.95 -4.72 11.31
CA ARG A 74 -9.28 -6.13 11.56
C ARG A 74 -9.81 -6.82 10.31
N ALA A 75 -10.64 -6.13 9.53
CA ALA A 75 -11.16 -6.66 8.28
C ALA A 75 -10.01 -6.93 7.28
N LEU A 76 -9.11 -5.97 7.08
CA LEU A 76 -7.97 -6.15 6.19
C LEU A 76 -7.02 -7.26 6.68
N LYS A 77 -6.75 -7.34 7.98
CA LYS A 77 -5.94 -8.41 8.58
C LYS A 77 -6.51 -9.79 8.26
N THR A 78 -7.81 -9.98 8.47
CA THR A 78 -8.51 -11.25 8.20
C THR A 78 -8.38 -11.67 6.74
N ILE A 79 -8.47 -10.72 5.82
CA ILE A 79 -8.37 -10.98 4.39
C ILE A 79 -6.95 -11.35 4.01
N LEU A 80 -5.95 -10.60 4.49
CA LEU A 80 -4.54 -10.87 4.20
C LEU A 80 -4.07 -12.21 4.78
N ASP A 81 -4.65 -12.67 5.89
CA ASP A 81 -4.40 -13.99 6.49
C ASP A 81 -4.91 -15.17 5.63
N GLY A 82 -5.60 -14.86 4.53
CA GLY A 82 -6.02 -15.88 3.57
C GLY A 82 -7.28 -16.64 3.95
N SER A 83 -7.95 -16.31 5.06
CA SER A 83 -9.19 -16.99 5.49
C SER A 83 -10.34 -16.80 4.50
N LEU A 84 -10.29 -15.76 3.66
CA LEU A 84 -11.28 -15.48 2.62
C LEU A 84 -10.73 -15.69 1.19
N HIS A 85 -9.44 -16.02 1.03
CA HIS A 85 -8.82 -16.25 -0.28
C HIS A 85 -8.95 -17.68 -0.81
N ALA A 86 -9.62 -18.57 -0.12
CA ALA A 86 -9.80 -19.97 -0.53
C ALA A 86 -10.69 -20.10 -1.79
N GLY A 87 -10.37 -19.37 -2.84
CA GLY A 87 -11.10 -19.45 -4.12
C GLY A 87 -10.88 -18.32 -5.11
N SER A 88 -10.09 -17.31 -4.80
CA SER A 88 -9.90 -16.20 -5.74
C SER A 88 -8.44 -15.97 -6.11
N ASP A 89 -7.94 -16.77 -7.05
CA ASP A 89 -6.59 -16.58 -7.63
C ASP A 89 -6.49 -15.35 -8.55
N ASN A 90 -7.59 -14.67 -8.77
CA ASN A 90 -7.72 -13.53 -9.68
C ASN A 90 -7.67 -12.16 -8.98
N VAL A 91 -7.46 -12.10 -7.65
CA VAL A 91 -7.46 -10.86 -6.87
C VAL A 91 -6.14 -10.64 -6.16
N LEU A 92 -5.60 -9.44 -6.27
CA LEU A 92 -4.44 -8.94 -5.49
C LEU A 92 -4.82 -7.66 -4.76
N ILE A 93 -4.30 -7.48 -3.56
CA ILE A 93 -4.46 -6.25 -2.80
C ILE A 93 -3.20 -5.42 -2.91
N TYR A 94 -3.36 -4.18 -3.37
CA TYR A 94 -2.32 -3.17 -3.41
C TYR A 94 -2.68 -2.07 -2.41
N ALA A 95 -1.80 -1.83 -1.47
CA ALA A 95 -1.97 -0.77 -0.48
C ALA A 95 -0.85 0.26 -0.59
N THR A 96 -1.18 1.53 -0.37
CA THR A 96 -0.16 2.56 -0.18
C THR A 96 -0.19 3.09 1.25
N SER A 97 0.96 3.51 1.75
CA SER A 97 1.06 4.22 3.02
C SER A 97 2.16 5.27 2.97
N ASN A 98 1.91 6.41 3.59
CA ASN A 98 2.92 7.43 3.78
C ASN A 98 3.80 7.15 5.01
N ARG A 99 3.47 6.12 5.78
CA ARG A 99 4.21 5.66 6.96
C ARG A 99 4.96 4.37 6.63
N ARG A 100 6.04 4.13 7.33
CA ARG A 100 6.79 2.87 7.22
C ARG A 100 5.97 1.69 7.77
N HIS A 101 5.22 1.94 8.85
CA HIS A 101 4.28 0.99 9.43
C HIS A 101 2.86 1.54 9.30
N LEU A 102 1.88 0.67 9.04
CA LEU A 102 0.48 1.05 8.82
C LEU A 102 -0.20 1.60 10.08
N LEU A 103 0.35 1.33 11.26
CA LEU A 103 -0.09 1.85 12.54
C LEU A 103 0.89 2.90 13.08
N PRO A 104 0.43 3.89 13.87
CA PRO A 104 1.31 4.87 14.50
C PRO A 104 2.28 4.21 15.49
N GLU A 105 3.55 4.58 15.40
CA GLU A 105 4.53 4.29 16.45
C GLU A 105 4.39 5.39 17.53
N TYR A 106 3.82 5.08 18.66
CA TYR A 106 3.80 6.01 19.78
C TYR A 106 5.11 5.86 20.59
N MET A 107 5.81 6.96 20.85
CA MET A 107 7.03 6.95 21.68
C MET A 107 6.78 6.37 23.09
N SER A 108 5.55 6.48 23.60
CA SER A 108 5.14 5.88 24.87
C SER A 108 5.13 4.36 24.87
N GLU A 109 4.96 3.72 23.71
CA GLU A 109 4.94 2.26 23.58
C GLU A 109 6.35 1.68 23.60
N ASN A 110 7.33 2.42 23.08
CA ASN A 110 8.75 2.06 23.21
C ASN A 110 9.25 2.10 24.68
N LEU A 111 8.56 2.82 25.56
CA LEU A 111 8.85 2.87 27.01
C LEU A 111 8.13 1.76 27.80
N GLN A 112 7.14 1.08 27.20
CA GLN A 112 6.43 -0.05 27.82
C GLN A 112 7.05 -1.40 27.45
N THR A 113 8.22 -1.40 26.88
CA THR A 113 9.00 -2.62 26.70
C THR A 113 9.29 -3.18 28.09
N SER A 114 8.59 -4.22 28.50
CA SER A 114 8.87 -4.90 29.76
C SER A 114 10.14 -5.74 29.58
N VAL A 115 11.11 -5.49 30.43
CA VAL A 115 12.28 -6.36 30.56
C VAL A 115 11.82 -7.55 31.40
N SER A 116 11.81 -8.74 30.84
CA SER A 116 11.60 -9.96 31.61
C SER A 116 12.80 -10.19 32.54
N ASP A 117 12.61 -10.94 33.63
CA ASP A 117 13.67 -11.28 34.58
C ASP A 117 14.91 -11.93 33.94
N ASN A 118 14.79 -12.40 32.70
CA ASN A 118 15.88 -13.00 31.90
C ASN A 118 16.59 -12.01 30.97
N GLY A 119 16.26 -10.70 31.01
CA GLY A 119 16.91 -9.68 30.18
C GLY A 119 16.43 -9.64 28.73
N GLU A 120 15.40 -10.39 28.35
CA GLU A 120 14.80 -10.32 27.02
C GLU A 120 13.79 -9.18 26.92
N LEU A 121 13.92 -8.39 25.87
CA LEU A 121 13.01 -7.30 25.54
C LEU A 121 11.80 -7.89 24.80
N HIS A 122 10.65 -7.95 25.47
CA HIS A 122 9.39 -8.30 24.81
C HIS A 122 8.70 -7.00 24.35
N PRO A 123 8.50 -6.82 23.03
CA PRO A 123 7.63 -5.77 22.52
C PRO A 123 6.23 -5.95 23.11
N SER A 124 5.53 -4.84 23.41
CA SER A 124 4.12 -4.95 23.82
C SER A 124 3.30 -5.64 22.73
N GLU A 125 2.28 -6.41 23.09
CA GLU A 125 1.36 -7.08 22.13
C GLU A 125 0.85 -6.12 21.04
N ALA A 126 0.69 -4.83 21.40
CA ALA A 126 0.31 -3.79 20.45
C ALA A 126 1.36 -3.50 19.37
N ILE A 127 2.65 -3.65 19.67
CA ILE A 127 3.74 -3.49 18.69
C ILE A 127 3.81 -4.71 17.79
N GLU A 128 3.65 -5.92 18.33
CA GLU A 128 3.62 -7.16 17.56
C GLU A 128 2.44 -7.17 16.58
N ASP A 129 1.26 -6.74 17.01
CA ASP A 129 0.10 -6.59 16.12
C ASP A 129 0.32 -5.57 14.99
N LYS A 130 1.05 -4.49 15.27
CA LYS A 130 1.36 -3.42 14.30
C LYS A 130 2.32 -3.88 13.19
N ILE A 131 3.35 -4.61 13.55
CA ILE A 131 4.29 -5.20 12.61
C ILE A 131 3.59 -6.28 11.78
N SER A 132 2.75 -7.07 12.43
CA SER A 132 2.03 -8.21 11.90
C SER A 132 1.19 -7.93 10.65
N LEU A 133 0.56 -6.76 10.50
CA LEU A 133 -0.21 -6.46 9.28
C LEU A 133 0.68 -6.18 8.07
N SER A 134 1.76 -5.43 8.27
CA SER A 134 2.69 -5.11 7.18
C SER A 134 3.40 -6.37 6.67
N ASP A 135 3.72 -7.31 7.55
CA ASP A 135 4.39 -8.58 7.21
C ASP A 135 3.50 -9.54 6.40
N ARG A 136 2.18 -9.31 6.40
CA ARG A 136 1.25 -10.10 5.59
C ARG A 136 1.23 -9.72 4.11
N PHE A 137 1.85 -8.60 3.76
CA PHE A 137 2.07 -8.25 2.36
C PHE A 137 3.28 -9.03 1.83
N GLY A 138 3.07 -9.84 0.80
CA GLY A 138 4.13 -10.67 0.23
C GLY A 138 5.21 -9.88 -0.52
N LEU A 139 4.91 -8.65 -0.92
CA LEU A 139 5.84 -7.72 -1.56
C LEU A 139 5.73 -6.34 -0.92
N TRP A 140 6.86 -5.83 -0.45
CA TRP A 140 6.98 -4.50 0.11
C TRP A 140 7.96 -3.65 -0.72
N LEU A 141 7.47 -2.55 -1.26
CA LEU A 141 8.26 -1.60 -2.05
C LEU A 141 8.32 -0.24 -1.34
N SER A 142 9.53 0.21 -1.06
CA SER A 142 9.78 1.52 -0.45
C SER A 142 10.11 2.56 -1.50
N PHE A 143 9.38 3.66 -1.48
CA PHE A 143 9.57 4.82 -2.34
C PHE A 143 10.29 5.91 -1.58
N TYR A 144 11.43 6.33 -2.08
CA TYR A 144 12.25 7.38 -1.49
C TYR A 144 11.98 8.73 -2.19
N ALA A 145 12.33 9.82 -1.51
CA ALA A 145 12.27 11.15 -2.10
C ALA A 145 13.15 11.19 -3.37
N MET A 146 12.61 11.77 -4.43
CA MET A 146 13.32 11.92 -5.69
C MET A 146 14.43 12.94 -5.55
N SER A 147 15.56 12.70 -6.22
CA SER A 147 16.57 13.73 -6.41
C SER A 147 16.06 14.85 -7.33
N GLN A 148 16.66 16.02 -7.27
CA GLN A 148 16.33 17.11 -8.19
C GLN A 148 16.50 16.68 -9.66
N ASP A 149 17.55 15.93 -9.97
CA ASP A 149 17.83 15.44 -11.33
C ASP A 149 16.72 14.51 -11.82
N THR A 150 16.33 13.54 -11.01
CA THR A 150 15.22 12.62 -11.33
C THR A 150 13.91 13.38 -11.53
N TYR A 151 13.62 14.37 -10.68
CA TYR A 151 12.42 15.21 -10.83
C TYR A 151 12.45 15.97 -12.17
N LEU A 152 13.58 16.57 -12.54
CA LEU A 152 13.72 17.28 -13.81
C LEU A 152 13.63 16.34 -15.03
N GLU A 153 14.09 15.10 -14.93
CA GLU A 153 13.89 14.10 -15.98
C GLU A 153 12.42 13.78 -16.19
N ILE A 154 11.66 13.60 -15.10
CA ILE A 154 10.20 13.37 -15.17
C ILE A 154 9.51 14.56 -15.82
N VAL A 155 9.85 15.79 -15.42
CA VAL A 155 9.29 17.01 -16.01
C VAL A 155 9.59 17.09 -17.50
N ARG A 156 10.84 16.82 -17.93
CA ARG A 156 11.22 16.79 -19.35
C ARG A 156 10.44 15.75 -20.13
N HIS A 157 10.28 14.56 -19.59
CA HIS A 157 9.49 13.49 -20.22
C HIS A 157 8.04 13.93 -20.46
N TRP A 158 7.38 14.52 -19.47
CA TRP A 158 6.02 15.00 -19.62
C TRP A 158 5.91 16.18 -20.58
N LEU A 159 6.82 17.14 -20.53
CA LEU A 159 6.82 18.25 -21.49
C LEU A 159 7.00 17.76 -22.93
N ALA A 160 7.88 16.78 -23.15
CA ALA A 160 8.05 16.17 -24.46
C ALA A 160 6.79 15.46 -24.94
N SER A 161 6.07 14.75 -24.05
CA SER A 161 4.82 14.06 -24.41
C SER A 161 3.69 15.02 -24.80
N TYR A 162 3.71 16.25 -24.28
CA TYR A 162 2.78 17.34 -24.65
C TYR A 162 3.30 18.23 -25.78
N SER A 163 4.42 17.86 -26.44
CA SER A 163 5.07 18.67 -27.49
C SER A 163 5.49 20.09 -27.03
N LEU A 164 5.72 20.25 -25.73
CA LEU A 164 6.19 21.50 -25.14
C LEU A 164 7.71 21.49 -25.01
N GLN A 165 8.40 22.56 -25.47
CA GLN A 165 9.82 22.73 -25.28
C GLN A 165 10.10 23.58 -24.03
N MET A 166 11.02 23.13 -23.20
CA MET A 166 11.53 23.98 -22.10
C MET A 166 12.45 25.06 -22.66
N ASN A 167 12.12 26.32 -22.41
CA ASN A 167 13.06 27.42 -22.62
C ASN A 167 14.18 27.36 -21.57
N ASP A 168 15.43 27.60 -22.01
CA ASP A 168 16.63 27.58 -21.14
C ASP A 168 16.59 28.59 -19.98
N ALA A 169 15.67 29.57 -19.99
CA ALA A 169 15.49 30.56 -18.95
C ALA A 169 14.94 30.01 -17.61
N ALA A 170 14.50 28.77 -17.56
CA ALA A 170 14.00 28.14 -16.33
C ALA A 170 15.09 27.35 -15.55
N ARG A 171 16.37 27.54 -15.90
CA ARG A 171 17.52 26.84 -15.29
C ARG A 171 18.19 27.59 -14.15
N THR A 172 17.67 28.76 -13.73
CA THR A 172 18.25 29.55 -12.63
C THR A 172 17.47 29.37 -11.34
#